data_dac4c7fc516854b51f214c764ac0cea7
#
_entry.id   dac4c7fc516854b51f214c764ac0cea7
#
_cell.length_a   1.000
_cell.length_b   1.000
_cell.length_c   1.000
_cell.angle_alpha   90.00
_cell.angle_beta   90.00
_cell.angle_gamma   90.00
#
_symmetry.space_group_name_H-M   'P 1'
#
loop_
_entity.id
_entity.type
_entity.pdbx_description
1 polymer ?
#
loop_
_entity_poly.entity_id
_entity_poly.type
_entity_poly.pdbx_seq_one_letter_code
_entity_poly.pdbx_strand_id
1 'polypeptide(L)'
;KKEGDSKARWLWSSIIFICTILFFFKYYDFFTWNVNELARVFDSEISISALHLILPIGLSFFTFQSLSYVIEVYRGNQKAERHLGIYANYVMFYPQLVAGPIERPQNLLHQFHEKHRFSYDDVTSGLRLMAWGLFKKAVIADNLAKFVSPVYDNPGNFDGGVLLVATLFFSFQIFCDFSGYSDMARGAARVMGFRLTLNFDRPYAATSLSDFWRRWHITLSTWLRDYVYEPVAMARRDKGIYGVVLALMLTFLISGLWHGANWTFVVWGLLHGLGLSLEAVFAKKRKKLAKAMPTWLFNGIMLTATFSF
;
A
#
# COMPACT_ATOMS: atom_id res chain seq x y z
N LYS A 1 -19.65 19.78 -24.32
CA LYS A 1 -18.54 20.49 -23.64
C LYS A 1 -18.93 20.92 -22.21
N LYS A 2 -20.02 21.70 -21.99
CA LYS A 2 -20.39 22.22 -20.66
C LYS A 2 -20.67 21.16 -19.59
N GLU A 3 -21.22 20.01 -19.93
CA GLU A 3 -21.51 18.92 -18.97
C GLU A 3 -20.23 18.18 -18.55
N GLY A 4 -19.30 17.96 -19.48
CA GLY A 4 -17.99 17.37 -19.17
C GLY A 4 -17.14 18.26 -18.27
N ASP A 5 -17.15 19.57 -18.50
CA ASP A 5 -16.43 20.54 -17.67
C ASP A 5 -16.98 20.63 -16.23
N SER A 6 -18.31 20.43 -16.07
CA SER A 6 -18.93 20.37 -14.75
C SER A 6 -18.51 19.09 -13.99
N LYS A 7 -18.53 17.93 -14.63
CA LYS A 7 -18.11 16.66 -14.02
C LYS A 7 -16.64 16.68 -13.61
N ALA A 8 -15.76 17.24 -14.45
CA ALA A 8 -14.34 17.38 -14.12
C ALA A 8 -14.10 18.31 -12.92
N ARG A 9 -14.86 19.41 -12.80
CA ARG A 9 -14.75 20.30 -11.62
C ARG A 9 -15.15 19.60 -10.33
N TRP A 10 -16.23 18.82 -10.34
CA TRP A 10 -16.62 18.03 -9.17
C TRP A 10 -15.59 16.95 -8.80
N LEU A 11 -14.99 16.30 -9.80
CA LEU A 11 -13.89 15.34 -9.57
C LEU A 11 -12.73 16.02 -8.85
N TRP A 12 -12.20 17.12 -9.41
CA TRP A 12 -11.05 17.80 -8.84
C TRP A 12 -11.33 18.41 -7.46
N SER A 13 -12.50 19.01 -7.25
CA SER A 13 -12.87 19.53 -5.93
C SER A 13 -12.93 18.40 -4.88
N SER A 14 -13.47 17.24 -5.23
CA SER A 14 -13.51 16.09 -4.34
C SER A 14 -12.10 15.54 -4.04
N ILE A 15 -11.24 15.41 -5.06
CA ILE A 15 -9.85 14.96 -4.88
C ILE A 15 -9.09 15.95 -3.97
N ILE A 16 -9.19 17.25 -4.25
CA ILE A 16 -8.53 18.28 -3.45
C ILE A 16 -9.02 18.22 -2.00
N PHE A 17 -10.33 18.14 -1.78
CA PHE A 17 -10.90 18.07 -0.44
C PHE A 17 -10.40 16.85 0.35
N ILE A 18 -10.43 15.64 -0.26
CA ILE A 18 -9.96 14.39 0.37
C ILE A 18 -8.45 14.48 0.67
N CYS A 19 -7.66 14.97 -0.29
CA CYS A 19 -6.21 15.09 -0.11
C CYS A 19 -5.85 16.18 0.92
N THR A 20 -6.64 17.26 1.03
CA THR A 20 -6.43 18.31 2.03
C THR A 20 -6.60 17.77 3.44
N ILE A 21 -7.62 16.95 3.69
CA ILE A 21 -7.81 16.31 5.00
C ILE A 21 -6.58 15.45 5.33
N LEU A 22 -6.15 14.60 4.39
CA LEU A 22 -4.97 13.76 4.60
C LEU A 22 -3.70 14.60 4.84
N PHE A 23 -3.54 15.71 4.11
CA PHE A 23 -2.41 16.62 4.26
C PHE A 23 -2.33 17.19 5.68
N PHE A 24 -3.40 17.75 6.21
CA PHE A 24 -3.38 18.36 7.55
C PHE A 24 -3.11 17.35 8.65
N PHE A 25 -3.71 16.16 8.60
CA PHE A 25 -3.52 15.16 9.65
C PHE A 25 -2.22 14.38 9.55
N LYS A 26 -1.63 14.23 8.36
CA LYS A 26 -0.48 13.34 8.17
C LYS A 26 0.80 14.06 7.74
N TYR A 27 0.69 15.09 6.91
CA TYR A 27 1.86 15.69 6.26
C TYR A 27 2.18 17.10 6.73
N TYR A 28 1.26 17.79 7.40
CA TYR A 28 1.43 19.19 7.81
C TYR A 28 2.69 19.38 8.67
N ASP A 29 2.86 18.59 9.72
CA ASP A 29 4.00 18.72 10.62
C ASP A 29 5.33 18.36 9.95
N PHE A 30 5.32 17.40 9.04
CA PHE A 30 6.49 17.10 8.20
C PHE A 30 6.82 18.25 7.25
N PHE A 31 5.81 18.86 6.65
CA PHE A 31 5.99 20.02 5.78
C PHE A 31 6.55 21.21 6.54
N THR A 32 5.96 21.57 7.68
CA THR A 32 6.41 22.71 8.51
C THR A 32 7.81 22.50 9.04
N TRP A 33 8.15 21.27 9.47
CA TRP A 33 9.50 20.92 9.88
C TRP A 33 10.51 21.16 8.75
N ASN A 34 10.25 20.68 7.54
CA ASN A 34 11.16 20.90 6.40
C ASN A 34 11.29 22.38 6.02
N VAL A 35 10.19 23.16 6.07
CA VAL A 35 10.23 24.60 5.80
C VAL A 35 11.07 25.32 6.84
N ASN A 36 10.89 25.02 8.12
CA ASN A 36 11.65 25.62 9.21
C ASN A 36 13.13 25.27 9.14
N GLU A 37 13.49 24.02 8.81
CA GLU A 37 14.89 23.63 8.62
C GLU A 37 15.51 24.38 7.42
N LEU A 38 14.77 24.51 6.33
CA LEU A 38 15.25 25.27 5.16
C LEU A 38 15.42 26.76 5.51
N ALA A 39 14.46 27.36 6.22
CA ALA A 39 14.54 28.75 6.70
C ALA A 39 15.80 28.96 7.56
N ARG A 40 16.08 28.03 8.49
CA ARG A 40 17.29 28.05 9.31
C ARG A 40 18.58 28.02 8.50
N VAL A 41 18.64 27.18 7.44
CA VAL A 41 19.82 27.12 6.55
C VAL A 41 20.07 28.44 5.82
N PHE A 42 19.01 29.21 5.54
CA PHE A 42 19.10 30.53 4.87
C PHE A 42 19.04 31.72 5.85
N ASP A 43 19.28 31.50 7.15
CA ASP A 43 19.21 32.53 8.21
C ASP A 43 17.91 33.37 8.17
N SER A 44 16.79 32.74 7.82
CA SER A 44 15.47 33.38 7.74
C SER A 44 14.70 33.24 9.06
N GLU A 45 14.00 34.30 9.46
CA GLU A 45 13.15 34.30 10.66
C GLU A 45 11.81 33.55 10.49
N ILE A 46 11.58 32.92 9.33
CA ILE A 46 10.33 32.15 9.09
C ILE A 46 10.28 30.96 10.04
N SER A 47 9.20 30.93 10.84
CA SER A 47 8.89 29.80 11.70
C SER A 47 7.40 29.50 11.63
N ILE A 48 7.07 28.28 11.24
CA ILE A 48 5.69 27.77 11.13
C ILE A 48 5.48 26.74 12.23
N SER A 49 4.48 26.95 13.08
CA SER A 49 4.16 26.05 14.19
C SER A 49 3.58 24.73 13.67
N ALA A 50 4.00 23.60 14.28
CA ALA A 50 3.37 22.31 14.08
C ALA A 50 1.98 22.28 14.71
N LEU A 51 1.07 21.48 14.16
CA LEU A 51 -0.30 21.33 14.66
C LEU A 51 -0.44 20.16 15.65
N HIS A 52 0.46 19.16 15.59
CA HIS A 52 0.44 17.94 16.41
C HIS A 52 -0.92 17.24 16.42
N LEU A 53 -1.60 17.21 15.27
CA LEU A 53 -2.90 16.56 15.13
C LEU A 53 -2.77 15.05 15.25
N ILE A 54 -3.62 14.44 16.07
CA ILE A 54 -3.70 12.98 16.16
C ILE A 54 -4.30 12.45 14.85
N LEU A 55 -3.54 11.56 14.19
CA LEU A 55 -4.00 10.92 12.95
C LEU A 55 -5.19 10.01 13.23
N PRO A 56 -6.39 10.27 12.67
CA PRO A 56 -7.53 9.37 12.82
C PRO A 56 -7.23 7.97 12.29
N ILE A 57 -7.66 6.97 13.06
CA ILE A 57 -7.47 5.56 12.67
C ILE A 57 -8.08 5.30 11.30
N GLY A 58 -7.30 4.69 10.41
CA GLY A 58 -7.76 4.34 9.05
C GLY A 58 -7.78 5.49 8.04
N LEU A 59 -7.45 6.75 8.40
CA LEU A 59 -7.56 7.90 7.48
C LEU A 59 -6.87 7.66 6.14
N SER A 60 -5.68 7.06 6.13
CA SER A 60 -4.95 6.76 4.90
C SER A 60 -5.69 5.75 4.00
N PHE A 61 -6.37 4.77 4.60
CA PHE A 61 -7.18 3.78 3.88
C PHE A 61 -8.48 4.40 3.35
N PHE A 62 -9.18 5.22 4.16
CA PHE A 62 -10.37 5.96 3.73
C PHE A 62 -10.09 6.86 2.55
N THR A 63 -8.93 7.52 2.57
CA THR A 63 -8.48 8.36 1.47
C THR A 63 -8.45 7.58 0.16
N PHE A 64 -7.81 6.42 0.13
CA PHE A 64 -7.73 5.60 -1.09
C PHE A 64 -9.09 5.06 -1.53
N GLN A 65 -9.93 4.62 -0.60
CA GLN A 65 -11.28 4.16 -0.92
C GLN A 65 -12.14 5.29 -1.50
N SER A 66 -12.12 6.46 -0.85
CA SER A 66 -12.89 7.63 -1.31
C SER A 66 -12.37 8.14 -2.66
N LEU A 67 -11.06 8.20 -2.87
CA LEU A 67 -10.46 8.59 -4.15
C LEU A 67 -10.86 7.60 -5.25
N SER A 68 -10.75 6.29 -5.01
CA SER A 68 -11.15 5.30 -6.02
C SER A 68 -12.64 5.42 -6.34
N TYR A 69 -13.51 5.62 -5.36
CA TYR A 69 -14.93 5.80 -5.59
C TYR A 69 -15.21 7.01 -6.50
N VAL A 70 -14.66 8.17 -6.17
CA VAL A 70 -14.89 9.41 -6.95
C VAL A 70 -14.35 9.26 -8.37
N ILE A 71 -13.15 8.67 -8.54
CA ILE A 71 -12.55 8.45 -9.85
C ILE A 71 -13.38 7.45 -10.68
N GLU A 72 -13.83 6.34 -10.08
CA GLU A 72 -14.60 5.31 -10.80
C GLU A 72 -16.01 5.80 -11.17
N VAL A 73 -16.63 6.64 -10.35
CA VAL A 73 -17.88 7.31 -10.70
C VAL A 73 -17.66 8.28 -11.86
N TYR A 74 -16.57 9.06 -11.85
CA TYR A 74 -16.23 9.96 -12.95
C TYR A 74 -15.95 9.22 -14.27
N ARG A 75 -15.24 8.09 -14.20
CA ARG A 75 -14.96 7.22 -15.35
C ARG A 75 -16.21 6.51 -15.90
N GLY A 76 -17.31 6.51 -15.15
CA GLY A 76 -18.53 5.78 -15.49
C GLY A 76 -18.49 4.28 -15.19
N ASN A 77 -17.45 3.79 -14.54
CA ASN A 77 -17.29 2.37 -14.16
C ASN A 77 -18.10 2.01 -12.90
N GLN A 78 -18.52 3.02 -12.13
CA GLN A 78 -19.34 2.86 -10.93
C GLN A 78 -20.52 3.84 -10.97
N LYS A 79 -21.73 3.36 -10.70
CA LYS A 79 -22.89 4.25 -10.48
C LYS A 79 -22.72 4.94 -9.14
N ALA A 80 -23.05 6.24 -9.10
CA ALA A 80 -23.03 7.01 -7.87
C ALA A 80 -24.01 6.43 -6.85
N GLU A 81 -23.53 6.13 -5.63
CA GLU A 81 -24.36 5.70 -4.52
C GLU A 81 -25.15 6.90 -3.98
N ARG A 82 -26.47 6.76 -3.89
CA ARG A 82 -27.36 7.81 -3.42
C ARG A 82 -27.68 7.70 -1.92
N HIS A 83 -27.45 6.54 -1.34
CA HIS A 83 -27.70 6.32 0.08
C HIS A 83 -26.43 6.57 0.89
N LEU A 84 -26.38 7.69 1.60
CA LEU A 84 -25.19 8.10 2.37
C LEU A 84 -24.73 7.04 3.37
N GLY A 85 -25.65 6.32 4.04
CA GLY A 85 -25.32 5.25 4.98
C GLY A 85 -24.62 4.06 4.32
N ILE A 86 -25.00 3.71 3.08
CA ILE A 86 -24.34 2.63 2.34
C ILE A 86 -22.94 3.08 1.93
N TYR A 87 -22.78 4.32 1.44
CA TYR A 87 -21.46 4.87 1.14
C TYR A 87 -20.57 4.95 2.39
N ALA A 88 -21.13 5.40 3.51
CA ALA A 88 -20.40 5.44 4.77
C ALA A 88 -19.95 4.04 5.22
N ASN A 89 -20.84 3.03 5.12
CA ASN A 89 -20.47 1.64 5.41
C ASN A 89 -19.36 1.11 4.49
N TYR A 90 -19.38 1.46 3.20
CA TYR A 90 -18.32 1.10 2.27
C TYR A 90 -16.96 1.65 2.71
N VAL A 91 -16.91 2.93 3.07
CA VAL A 91 -15.67 3.61 3.47
C VAL A 91 -15.20 3.16 4.85
N MET A 92 -16.13 2.97 5.80
CA MET A 92 -15.86 2.69 7.21
C MET A 92 -16.07 1.23 7.61
N PHE A 93 -16.09 0.31 6.65
CA PHE A 93 -16.34 -1.11 6.91
C PHE A 93 -15.33 -1.67 7.91
N TYR A 94 -15.78 -1.96 9.13
CA TYR A 94 -14.90 -2.17 10.27
C TYR A 94 -13.83 -3.27 10.10
N PRO A 95 -14.07 -4.40 9.39
CA PRO A 95 -13.05 -5.43 9.26
C PRO A 95 -11.78 -4.93 8.58
N GLN A 96 -11.89 -4.00 7.63
CA GLN A 96 -10.75 -3.47 6.86
C GLN A 96 -10.23 -2.12 7.36
N LEU A 97 -10.93 -1.49 8.32
CA LEU A 97 -10.77 -0.09 8.70
C LEU A 97 -9.34 0.33 9.01
N VAL A 98 -8.60 -0.49 9.76
CA VAL A 98 -7.26 -0.12 10.28
C VAL A 98 -6.15 -0.41 9.27
N ALA A 99 -6.10 -1.63 8.74
CA ALA A 99 -5.06 -2.11 7.83
C ALA A 99 -5.54 -3.26 6.93
N GLY A 100 -6.84 -3.34 6.66
CA GLY A 100 -7.41 -4.36 5.78
C GLY A 100 -7.13 -4.11 4.29
N PRO A 101 -7.66 -4.96 3.41
CA PRO A 101 -7.57 -4.74 1.98
C PRO A 101 -8.22 -3.41 1.56
N ILE A 102 -7.57 -2.64 0.69
CA ILE A 102 -8.13 -1.40 0.10
C ILE A 102 -9.13 -1.80 -0.99
N GLU A 103 -10.41 -1.85 -0.63
CA GLU A 103 -11.44 -2.33 -1.55
C GLU A 103 -11.89 -1.26 -2.55
N ARG A 104 -12.06 -1.71 -3.79
CA ARG A 104 -12.69 -0.90 -4.84
C ARG A 104 -14.19 -0.85 -4.66
N PRO A 105 -14.88 0.24 -5.08
CA PRO A 105 -16.34 0.30 -5.00
C PRO A 105 -17.01 -0.83 -5.78
N GLN A 106 -16.44 -1.26 -6.92
CA GLN A 106 -16.96 -2.37 -7.71
C GLN A 106 -16.94 -3.71 -6.96
N ASN A 107 -15.99 -3.91 -6.02
CA ASN A 107 -15.84 -5.16 -5.30
C ASN A 107 -16.71 -5.23 -4.04
N LEU A 108 -16.89 -4.11 -3.35
CA LEU A 108 -17.50 -4.13 -2.01
C LEU A 108 -18.87 -3.43 -1.96
N LEU A 109 -19.06 -2.31 -2.68
CA LEU A 109 -20.25 -1.46 -2.52
C LEU A 109 -21.55 -2.21 -2.83
N HIS A 110 -21.56 -3.06 -3.88
CA HIS A 110 -22.74 -3.82 -4.25
C HIS A 110 -23.17 -4.82 -3.16
N GLN A 111 -22.22 -5.35 -2.40
CA GLN A 111 -22.51 -6.33 -1.34
C GLN A 111 -23.37 -5.73 -0.21
N PHE A 112 -23.35 -4.41 0.01
CA PHE A 112 -24.20 -3.73 0.99
C PHE A 112 -25.68 -3.63 0.54
N HIS A 113 -25.97 -3.89 -0.73
CA HIS A 113 -27.33 -3.97 -1.25
C HIS A 113 -27.89 -5.40 -1.26
N GLU A 114 -27.05 -6.40 -0.95
CA GLU A 114 -27.44 -7.80 -0.94
C GLU A 114 -28.00 -8.22 0.42
N LYS A 115 -28.88 -9.22 0.41
CA LYS A 115 -29.37 -9.84 1.64
C LYS A 115 -28.44 -10.97 2.05
N HIS A 116 -27.65 -10.75 3.08
CA HIS A 116 -26.79 -11.78 3.64
C HIS A 116 -27.62 -12.76 4.49
N ARG A 117 -27.44 -14.06 4.22
CA ARG A 117 -28.07 -15.14 4.97
C ARG A 117 -26.99 -15.88 5.75
N PHE A 118 -27.38 -16.45 6.89
CA PHE A 118 -26.47 -17.30 7.66
C PHE A 118 -25.99 -18.47 6.81
N SER A 119 -24.66 -18.67 6.76
CA SER A 119 -24.01 -19.78 6.09
C SER A 119 -23.02 -20.41 7.07
N TYR A 120 -23.25 -21.67 7.43
CA TYR A 120 -22.35 -22.41 8.31
C TYR A 120 -20.93 -22.50 7.74
N ASP A 121 -20.80 -22.71 6.42
CA ASP A 121 -19.52 -22.79 5.74
C ASP A 121 -18.77 -21.46 5.74
N ASP A 122 -19.47 -20.35 5.58
CA ASP A 122 -18.86 -19.02 5.66
C ASP A 122 -18.41 -18.71 7.09
N VAL A 123 -19.22 -19.03 8.08
CA VAL A 123 -18.85 -18.82 9.48
C VAL A 123 -17.64 -19.67 9.86
N THR A 124 -17.67 -20.98 9.59
CA THR A 124 -16.57 -21.87 9.96
C THR A 124 -15.27 -21.56 9.21
N SER A 125 -15.34 -21.29 7.91
CA SER A 125 -14.16 -20.91 7.12
C SER A 125 -13.65 -19.53 7.50
N GLY A 126 -14.53 -18.58 7.80
CA GLY A 126 -14.17 -17.25 8.30
C GLY A 126 -13.45 -17.30 9.64
N LEU A 127 -13.99 -18.04 10.61
CA LEU A 127 -13.37 -18.23 11.93
C LEU A 127 -12.01 -18.94 11.84
N ARG A 128 -11.87 -19.96 10.97
CA ARG A 128 -10.58 -20.61 10.72
C ARG A 128 -9.54 -19.61 10.15
N LEU A 129 -9.97 -18.75 9.23
CA LEU A 129 -9.09 -17.72 8.65
C LEU A 129 -8.70 -16.68 9.71
N MET A 130 -9.63 -16.27 10.57
CA MET A 130 -9.33 -15.37 11.70
C MET A 130 -8.35 -16.01 12.68
N ALA A 131 -8.53 -17.27 13.05
CA ALA A 131 -7.62 -17.99 13.94
C ALA A 131 -6.21 -18.12 13.33
N TRP A 132 -6.11 -18.39 12.02
CA TRP A 132 -4.84 -18.40 11.30
C TRP A 132 -4.19 -17.01 11.28
N GLY A 133 -4.94 -15.95 11.02
CA GLY A 133 -4.46 -14.57 11.07
C GLY A 133 -3.96 -14.19 12.46
N LEU A 134 -4.72 -14.55 13.51
CA LEU A 134 -4.34 -14.32 14.90
C LEU A 134 -3.07 -15.08 15.28
N PHE A 135 -2.91 -16.33 14.84
CA PHE A 135 -1.69 -17.09 15.02
C PHE A 135 -0.47 -16.38 14.42
N LYS A 136 -0.57 -15.91 13.17
CA LYS A 136 0.51 -15.14 12.53
C LYS A 136 0.85 -13.87 13.33
N LYS A 137 -0.15 -13.13 13.79
CA LYS A 137 0.04 -11.90 14.56
C LYS A 137 0.60 -12.20 15.95
N ALA A 138 -0.12 -12.93 16.78
CA ALA A 138 0.20 -13.07 18.19
C ALA A 138 1.35 -14.04 18.47
N VAL A 139 1.49 -15.13 17.68
CA VAL A 139 2.51 -16.16 17.93
C VAL A 139 3.78 -15.90 17.13
N ILE A 140 3.71 -15.41 15.90
CA ILE A 140 4.92 -15.19 15.10
C ILE A 140 5.38 -13.73 15.21
N ALA A 141 4.57 -12.76 14.77
CA ALA A 141 5.01 -11.39 14.65
C ALA A 141 5.35 -10.75 16.00
N ASP A 142 4.50 -10.89 17.01
CA ASP A 142 4.71 -10.28 18.32
C ASP A 142 5.90 -10.91 19.09
N ASN A 143 6.21 -12.20 18.85
CA ASN A 143 7.41 -12.82 19.43
C ASN A 143 8.69 -12.39 18.71
N LEU A 144 8.67 -12.25 17.37
CA LEU A 144 9.80 -11.69 16.63
C LEU A 144 10.07 -10.22 17.02
N ALA A 145 9.03 -9.44 17.28
CA ALA A 145 9.15 -8.06 17.72
C ALA A 145 9.96 -7.91 19.02
N LYS A 146 9.87 -8.87 19.95
CA LYS A 146 10.64 -8.86 21.20
C LYS A 146 12.16 -8.89 20.99
N PHE A 147 12.61 -9.49 19.88
CA PHE A 147 14.01 -9.49 19.48
C PHE A 147 14.35 -8.28 18.60
N VAL A 148 13.50 -7.96 17.63
CA VAL A 148 13.77 -6.92 16.61
C VAL A 148 13.77 -5.52 17.22
N SER A 149 12.76 -5.19 18.05
CA SER A 149 12.62 -3.83 18.57
C SER A 149 13.83 -3.36 19.39
N PRO A 150 14.37 -4.11 20.38
CA PRO A 150 15.55 -3.67 21.12
C PRO A 150 16.79 -3.44 20.25
N VAL A 151 16.94 -4.25 19.18
CA VAL A 151 18.07 -4.12 18.26
C VAL A 151 17.94 -2.88 17.38
N TYR A 152 16.73 -2.59 16.88
CA TYR A 152 16.48 -1.43 16.02
C TYR A 152 16.42 -0.11 16.80
N ASP A 153 15.98 -0.15 18.07
CA ASP A 153 15.96 1.04 18.93
C ASP A 153 17.38 1.48 19.31
N ASN A 154 18.36 0.55 19.37
CA ASN A 154 19.73 0.83 19.77
C ASN A 154 20.75 0.08 18.88
N PRO A 155 20.80 0.31 17.58
CA PRO A 155 21.62 -0.47 16.65
C PRO A 155 23.13 -0.40 16.94
N GLY A 156 23.60 0.70 17.53
CA GLY A 156 25.01 0.88 17.90
C GLY A 156 25.52 -0.04 19.00
N ASN A 157 24.61 -0.72 19.74
CA ASN A 157 24.96 -1.66 20.80
C ASN A 157 25.14 -3.10 20.33
N PHE A 158 24.95 -3.38 19.02
CA PHE A 158 24.95 -4.71 18.48
C PHE A 158 25.94 -4.86 17.32
N ASP A 159 26.51 -6.04 17.17
CA ASP A 159 27.37 -6.35 16.03
C ASP A 159 26.58 -6.59 14.72
N GLY A 160 27.29 -6.61 13.60
CA GLY A 160 26.68 -6.76 12.27
C GLY A 160 25.92 -8.09 12.09
N GLY A 161 26.33 -9.15 12.79
CA GLY A 161 25.64 -10.45 12.75
C GLY A 161 24.25 -10.37 13.39
N VAL A 162 24.16 -9.73 14.55
CA VAL A 162 22.87 -9.51 15.23
C VAL A 162 21.97 -8.58 14.41
N LEU A 163 22.51 -7.53 13.81
CA LEU A 163 21.75 -6.62 12.94
C LEU A 163 21.20 -7.36 11.71
N LEU A 164 21.99 -8.25 11.09
CA LEU A 164 21.53 -9.06 9.97
C LEU A 164 20.40 -10.00 10.37
N VAL A 165 20.52 -10.71 11.51
CA VAL A 165 19.46 -11.59 12.02
C VAL A 165 18.21 -10.80 12.36
N ALA A 166 18.35 -9.62 12.99
CA ALA A 166 17.22 -8.74 13.27
C ALA A 166 16.49 -8.29 11.99
N THR A 167 17.24 -7.99 10.92
CA THR A 167 16.65 -7.61 9.62
C THR A 167 15.88 -8.77 8.99
N LEU A 168 16.42 -9.99 9.05
CA LEU A 168 15.70 -11.18 8.59
C LEU A 168 14.43 -11.42 9.42
N PHE A 169 14.50 -11.32 10.73
CA PHE A 169 13.35 -11.46 11.61
C PHE A 169 12.31 -10.37 11.39
N PHE A 170 12.74 -9.12 11.14
CA PHE A 170 11.85 -8.01 10.79
C PHE A 170 11.06 -8.29 9.50
N SER A 171 11.70 -8.90 8.50
CA SER A 171 11.01 -9.29 7.25
C SER A 171 9.84 -10.25 7.53
N PHE A 172 10.05 -11.26 8.39
CA PHE A 172 8.97 -12.17 8.77
C PHE A 172 7.97 -11.52 9.74
N GLN A 173 8.43 -10.70 10.65
CA GLN A 173 7.59 -9.95 11.56
C GLN A 173 6.57 -9.09 10.81
N ILE A 174 7.02 -8.21 9.90
CA ILE A 174 6.13 -7.31 9.14
C ILE A 174 5.18 -8.09 8.23
N PHE A 175 5.65 -9.19 7.63
CA PHE A 175 4.78 -10.06 6.82
C PHE A 175 3.70 -10.73 7.66
N CYS A 176 4.06 -11.34 8.78
CA CYS A 176 3.12 -12.05 9.64
C CYS A 176 2.15 -11.10 10.33
N ASP A 177 2.62 -9.92 10.75
CA ASP A 177 1.78 -8.87 11.33
C ASP A 177 0.71 -8.40 10.35
N PHE A 178 1.10 -7.96 9.18
CA PHE A 178 0.18 -7.36 8.22
C PHE A 178 -0.68 -8.41 7.47
N SER A 179 -0.10 -9.55 7.06
CA SER A 179 -0.90 -10.63 6.47
C SER A 179 -1.82 -11.28 7.49
N GLY A 180 -1.42 -11.32 8.77
CA GLY A 180 -2.26 -11.78 9.87
C GLY A 180 -3.48 -10.89 10.06
N TYR A 181 -3.29 -9.58 10.11
CA TYR A 181 -4.39 -8.63 10.14
C TYR A 181 -5.31 -8.78 8.92
N SER A 182 -4.74 -8.85 7.71
CA SER A 182 -5.52 -9.02 6.47
C SER A 182 -6.36 -10.29 6.48
N ASP A 183 -5.84 -11.40 7.01
CA ASP A 183 -6.60 -12.65 7.13
C ASP A 183 -7.71 -12.55 8.19
N MET A 184 -7.44 -11.90 9.32
CA MET A 184 -8.49 -11.62 10.32
C MET A 184 -9.60 -10.75 9.73
N ALA A 185 -9.25 -9.69 9.00
CA ALA A 185 -10.20 -8.81 8.34
C ALA A 185 -11.09 -9.57 7.33
N ARG A 186 -10.47 -10.38 6.47
CA ARG A 186 -11.17 -11.21 5.48
C ARG A 186 -12.04 -12.28 6.13
N GLY A 187 -11.54 -12.86 7.22
CA GLY A 187 -12.30 -13.85 8.01
C GLY A 187 -13.52 -13.23 8.68
N ALA A 188 -13.36 -12.09 9.32
CA ALA A 188 -14.47 -11.35 9.96
C ALA A 188 -15.53 -10.92 8.94
N ALA A 189 -15.12 -10.38 7.79
CA ALA A 189 -16.03 -10.05 6.71
C ALA A 189 -16.80 -11.29 6.21
N ARG A 190 -16.10 -12.43 6.04
CA ARG A 190 -16.71 -13.68 5.59
C ARG A 190 -17.75 -14.21 6.55
N VAL A 191 -17.51 -14.13 7.87
CA VAL A 191 -18.51 -14.51 8.89
C VAL A 191 -19.81 -13.73 8.73
N MET A 192 -19.72 -12.47 8.28
CA MET A 192 -20.88 -11.61 8.00
C MET A 192 -21.46 -11.78 6.59
N GLY A 193 -20.90 -12.67 5.77
CA GLY A 193 -21.32 -12.90 4.39
C GLY A 193 -20.64 -11.99 3.35
N PHE A 194 -19.70 -11.14 3.74
CA PHE A 194 -18.95 -10.26 2.84
C PHE A 194 -17.66 -10.91 2.33
N ARG A 195 -17.27 -10.57 1.13
CA ARG A 195 -16.03 -11.04 0.50
C ARG A 195 -15.07 -9.88 0.31
N LEU A 196 -13.89 -9.96 0.94
CA LEU A 196 -12.80 -9.02 0.74
C LEU A 196 -11.69 -9.64 -0.11
N THR A 197 -10.98 -8.79 -0.85
CA THR A 197 -9.89 -9.15 -1.75
C THR A 197 -8.69 -9.74 -1.00
N LEU A 198 -7.96 -10.65 -1.64
CA LEU A 198 -6.69 -11.15 -1.13
C LEU A 198 -5.64 -10.04 -1.15
N ASN A 199 -4.88 -9.92 -0.05
CA ASN A 199 -3.86 -8.87 0.07
C ASN A 199 -2.41 -9.39 0.02
N PHE A 200 -2.20 -10.69 0.28
CA PHE A 200 -0.88 -11.34 0.25
C PHE A 200 -0.96 -12.74 -0.38
N ASP A 201 -0.04 -13.04 -1.31
CA ASP A 201 0.13 -14.36 -1.92
C ASP A 201 1.60 -14.77 -1.95
N ARG A 202 2.13 -15.31 -0.85
CA ARG A 202 3.51 -15.82 -0.73
C ARG A 202 4.56 -14.88 -1.33
N PRO A 203 4.67 -13.62 -0.86
CA PRO A 203 5.51 -12.60 -1.51
C PRO A 203 7.00 -12.95 -1.52
N TYR A 204 7.49 -13.65 -0.50
CA TYR A 204 8.90 -14.05 -0.43
C TYR A 204 9.28 -15.22 -1.34
N ALA A 205 8.31 -15.78 -2.07
CA ALA A 205 8.58 -16.71 -3.17
C ALA A 205 8.75 -16.01 -4.53
N ALA A 206 8.73 -14.67 -4.53
CA ALA A 206 8.89 -13.89 -5.76
C ALA A 206 10.31 -13.97 -6.32
N THR A 207 10.41 -14.06 -7.64
CA THR A 207 11.69 -14.09 -8.37
C THR A 207 11.98 -12.78 -9.10
N SER A 208 11.26 -11.71 -8.75
CA SER A 208 11.50 -10.35 -9.24
C SER A 208 10.76 -9.33 -8.37
N LEU A 209 11.19 -8.07 -8.39
CA LEU A 209 10.51 -6.99 -7.68
C LEU A 209 9.08 -6.77 -8.20
N SER A 210 8.88 -6.88 -9.52
CA SER A 210 7.53 -6.81 -10.11
C SER A 210 6.64 -7.96 -9.63
N ASP A 211 7.19 -9.16 -9.45
CA ASP A 211 6.45 -10.31 -8.93
C ASP A 211 6.19 -10.16 -7.43
N PHE A 212 7.16 -9.63 -6.67
CA PHE A 212 6.99 -9.30 -5.26
C PHE A 212 5.80 -8.35 -5.04
N TRP A 213 5.73 -7.22 -5.75
CA TRP A 213 4.65 -6.25 -5.62
C TRP A 213 3.30 -6.75 -6.16
N ARG A 214 3.26 -7.81 -6.96
CA ARG A 214 2.02 -8.52 -7.31
C ARG A 214 1.50 -9.42 -6.22
N ARG A 215 2.34 -9.76 -5.22
CA ARG A 215 2.06 -10.70 -4.13
C ARG A 215 2.02 -10.02 -2.76
N TRP A 216 2.67 -8.88 -2.61
CA TRP A 216 2.71 -8.05 -1.40
C TRP A 216 1.72 -6.91 -1.51
N HIS A 217 0.86 -6.76 -0.46
CA HIS A 217 -0.12 -5.69 -0.37
C HIS A 217 -0.83 -5.44 -1.70
N ILE A 218 -1.44 -6.50 -2.24
CA ILE A 218 -1.97 -6.58 -3.61
C ILE A 218 -2.96 -5.45 -3.89
N THR A 219 -3.81 -5.12 -2.90
CA THR A 219 -4.83 -4.08 -3.07
C THR A 219 -4.23 -2.68 -3.19
N LEU A 220 -3.17 -2.36 -2.44
CA LEU A 220 -2.41 -1.12 -2.61
C LEU A 220 -1.65 -1.10 -3.94
N SER A 221 -0.94 -2.19 -4.26
CA SER A 221 -0.14 -2.29 -5.48
C SER A 221 -1.00 -2.14 -6.73
N THR A 222 -2.18 -2.74 -6.76
CA THR A 222 -3.14 -2.57 -7.86
C THR A 222 -3.74 -1.16 -7.86
N TRP A 223 -4.01 -0.56 -6.69
CA TRP A 223 -4.50 0.82 -6.60
C TRP A 223 -3.50 1.81 -7.21
N LEU A 224 -2.25 1.71 -6.80
CA LEU A 224 -1.17 2.57 -7.33
C LEU A 224 -0.93 2.34 -8.81
N ARG A 225 -1.02 1.09 -9.29
CA ARG A 225 -0.93 0.78 -10.72
C ARG A 225 -2.02 1.51 -11.51
N ASP A 226 -3.30 1.38 -11.11
CA ASP A 226 -4.45 1.82 -11.93
C ASP A 226 -4.70 3.34 -11.85
N TYR A 227 -4.28 3.99 -10.75
CA TYR A 227 -4.56 5.41 -10.54
C TYR A 227 -3.32 6.31 -10.62
N VAL A 228 -2.12 5.74 -10.55
CA VAL A 228 -0.86 6.52 -10.65
C VAL A 228 -0.02 6.03 -11.83
N TYR A 229 0.40 4.76 -11.82
CA TYR A 229 1.33 4.24 -12.83
C TYR A 229 0.75 4.29 -14.24
N GLU A 230 -0.41 3.67 -14.47
CA GLU A 230 -1.00 3.58 -15.81
C GLU A 230 -1.32 4.97 -16.41
N PRO A 231 -1.94 5.92 -15.70
CA PRO A 231 -2.18 7.25 -16.24
C PRO A 231 -0.88 7.97 -16.65
N VAL A 232 0.17 7.90 -15.82
CA VAL A 232 1.47 8.53 -16.13
C VAL A 232 2.16 7.83 -17.30
N ALA A 233 2.20 6.50 -17.31
CA ALA A 233 2.81 5.71 -18.36
C ALA A 233 2.11 5.95 -19.71
N MET A 234 0.77 6.03 -19.74
CA MET A 234 -0.01 6.34 -20.93
C MET A 234 0.25 7.77 -21.42
N ALA A 235 0.29 8.75 -20.51
CA ALA A 235 0.57 10.15 -20.85
C ALA A 235 1.99 10.37 -21.38
N ARG A 236 2.92 9.45 -21.10
CA ARG A 236 4.33 9.50 -21.51
C ARG A 236 4.74 8.35 -22.42
N ARG A 237 3.78 7.70 -23.07
CA ARG A 237 4.04 6.55 -23.97
C ARG A 237 4.99 6.88 -25.12
N ASP A 238 4.99 8.11 -25.59
CA ASP A 238 5.89 8.65 -26.62
C ASP A 238 7.38 8.62 -26.20
N LYS A 239 7.67 8.61 -24.92
CA LYS A 239 9.02 8.55 -24.34
C LYS A 239 9.57 7.13 -24.19
N GLY A 240 8.81 6.10 -24.58
CA GLY A 240 9.23 4.68 -24.49
C GLY A 240 9.65 4.29 -23.05
N ILE A 241 10.87 3.75 -22.89
CA ILE A 241 11.34 3.26 -21.58
C ILE A 241 11.48 4.40 -20.55
N TYR A 242 11.79 5.62 -20.95
CA TYR A 242 11.89 6.77 -20.03
C TYR A 242 10.52 7.12 -19.44
N GLY A 243 9.43 6.98 -20.21
CA GLY A 243 8.07 7.14 -19.70
C GLY A 243 7.71 6.09 -18.65
N VAL A 244 8.13 4.84 -18.86
CA VAL A 244 7.96 3.75 -17.89
C VAL A 244 8.75 4.03 -16.60
N VAL A 245 10.01 4.42 -16.71
CA VAL A 245 10.87 4.75 -15.56
C VAL A 245 10.25 5.89 -14.75
N LEU A 246 9.84 6.97 -15.41
CA LEU A 246 9.19 8.10 -14.74
C LEU A 246 7.92 7.65 -13.99
N ALA A 247 7.08 6.84 -14.65
CA ALA A 247 5.85 6.34 -14.03
C ALA A 247 6.14 5.46 -12.79
N LEU A 248 7.14 4.58 -12.85
CA LEU A 248 7.57 3.76 -11.72
C LEU A 248 8.11 4.61 -10.57
N MET A 249 9.01 5.54 -10.87
CA MET A 249 9.60 6.43 -9.86
C MET A 249 8.54 7.26 -9.13
N LEU A 250 7.61 7.89 -9.87
CA LEU A 250 6.51 8.66 -9.28
C LEU A 250 5.57 7.77 -8.46
N THR A 251 5.24 6.59 -8.95
CA THR A 251 4.36 5.64 -8.25
C THR A 251 4.94 5.25 -6.90
N PHE A 252 6.22 4.89 -6.86
CA PHE A 252 6.86 4.46 -5.64
C PHE A 252 7.24 5.62 -4.71
N LEU A 253 7.49 6.80 -5.23
CA LEU A 253 7.61 8.02 -4.43
C LEU A 253 6.30 8.32 -3.69
N ILE A 254 5.15 8.25 -4.40
CA ILE A 254 3.83 8.43 -3.79
C ILE A 254 3.55 7.31 -2.77
N SER A 255 3.93 6.06 -3.09
CA SER A 255 3.80 4.93 -2.16
C SER A 255 4.59 5.16 -0.87
N GLY A 256 5.84 5.60 -0.99
CA GLY A 256 6.69 5.91 0.16
C GLY A 256 6.09 7.03 1.03
N LEU A 257 5.72 8.14 0.44
CA LEU A 257 5.04 9.24 1.14
C LEU A 257 3.74 8.78 1.82
N TRP A 258 2.97 7.90 1.16
CA TRP A 258 1.75 7.36 1.75
C TRP A 258 2.02 6.51 3.01
N HIS A 259 3.12 5.74 3.04
CA HIS A 259 3.50 4.97 4.21
C HIS A 259 3.81 5.85 5.42
N GLY A 260 4.53 6.96 5.23
CA GLY A 260 4.83 7.87 6.33
C GLY A 260 5.39 9.21 5.87
N ALA A 261 5.07 10.25 6.64
CA ALA A 261 5.61 11.60 6.49
C ALA A 261 7.02 11.67 7.11
N ASN A 262 7.98 10.98 6.49
CA ASN A 262 9.39 10.95 6.92
C ASN A 262 10.28 10.68 5.71
N TRP A 263 11.50 11.23 5.75
CA TRP A 263 12.52 11.04 4.71
C TRP A 263 12.92 9.58 4.49
N THR A 264 12.88 8.75 5.52
CA THR A 264 13.15 7.30 5.40
C THR A 264 12.18 6.62 4.46
N PHE A 265 10.88 6.99 4.49
CA PHE A 265 9.88 6.47 3.55
C PHE A 265 10.04 7.03 2.14
N VAL A 266 10.51 8.28 2.00
CA VAL A 266 10.85 8.86 0.69
C VAL A 266 11.99 8.06 0.05
N VAL A 267 13.07 7.81 0.81
CA VAL A 267 14.21 7.00 0.35
C VAL A 267 13.78 5.57 0.02
N TRP A 268 12.97 4.94 0.88
CA TRP A 268 12.42 3.62 0.64
C TRP A 268 11.64 3.57 -0.69
N GLY A 269 10.76 4.53 -0.93
CA GLY A 269 10.01 4.62 -2.19
C GLY A 269 10.93 4.80 -3.40
N LEU A 270 11.93 5.68 -3.31
CA LEU A 270 12.90 5.89 -4.39
C LEU A 270 13.72 4.63 -4.69
N LEU A 271 14.15 3.88 -3.68
CA LEU A 271 14.87 2.61 -3.86
C LEU A 271 14.01 1.59 -4.62
N HIS A 272 12.76 1.36 -4.19
CA HIS A 272 11.85 0.45 -4.88
C HIS A 272 11.51 0.92 -6.30
N GLY A 273 11.30 2.22 -6.52
CA GLY A 273 11.11 2.80 -7.84
C GLY A 273 12.32 2.59 -8.75
N LEU A 274 13.53 2.77 -8.23
CA LEU A 274 14.78 2.52 -8.94
C LEU A 274 14.95 1.03 -9.26
N GLY A 275 14.75 0.15 -8.29
CA GLY A 275 14.87 -1.30 -8.49
C GLY A 275 13.94 -1.82 -9.59
N LEU A 276 12.67 -1.41 -9.59
CA LEU A 276 11.71 -1.75 -10.64
C LEU A 276 12.06 -1.12 -11.99
N SER A 277 12.59 0.09 -11.99
CA SER A 277 13.07 0.75 -13.21
C SER A 277 14.25 0.01 -13.83
N LEU A 278 15.21 -0.42 -13.03
CA LEU A 278 16.32 -1.27 -13.48
C LEU A 278 15.80 -2.61 -14.00
N GLU A 279 14.86 -3.23 -13.32
CA GLU A 279 14.22 -4.47 -13.79
C GLU A 279 13.56 -4.29 -15.17
N ALA A 280 12.84 -3.19 -15.39
CA ALA A 280 12.21 -2.85 -16.66
C ALA A 280 13.23 -2.61 -17.78
N VAL A 281 14.29 -1.84 -17.50
CA VAL A 281 15.37 -1.55 -18.46
C VAL A 281 16.13 -2.81 -18.85
N PHE A 282 16.45 -3.68 -17.90
CA PHE A 282 17.20 -4.90 -18.11
C PHE A 282 16.33 -6.13 -18.42
N ALA A 283 15.02 -5.98 -18.65
CA ALA A 283 14.10 -7.09 -18.87
C ALA A 283 14.55 -8.04 -20.02
N LYS A 284 15.08 -7.49 -21.12
CA LYS A 284 15.60 -8.29 -22.25
C LYS A 284 16.84 -9.11 -21.85
N LYS A 285 17.77 -8.51 -21.06
CA LYS A 285 18.98 -9.22 -20.58
C LYS A 285 18.59 -10.35 -19.62
N ARG A 286 17.66 -10.07 -18.69
CA ARG A 286 17.14 -11.08 -17.75
C ARG A 286 16.51 -12.27 -18.49
N LYS A 287 15.68 -12.03 -19.52
CA LYS A 287 15.12 -13.11 -20.37
C LYS A 287 16.21 -13.92 -21.07
N LYS A 288 17.30 -13.29 -21.51
CA LYS A 288 18.44 -13.96 -22.14
C LYS A 288 19.17 -14.85 -21.14
N LEU A 289 19.41 -14.36 -19.91
CA LEU A 289 20.03 -15.09 -18.82
C LEU A 289 19.18 -16.30 -18.41
N ALA A 290 17.85 -16.13 -18.30
CA ALA A 290 16.93 -17.22 -17.99
C ALA A 290 16.94 -18.37 -19.00
N LYS A 291 17.29 -18.09 -20.27
CA LYS A 291 17.44 -19.12 -21.32
C LYS A 291 18.83 -19.78 -21.31
N ALA A 292 19.83 -19.12 -20.73
CA ALA A 292 21.23 -19.57 -20.75
C ALA A 292 21.60 -20.50 -19.59
N MET A 293 20.72 -20.67 -18.59
CA MET A 293 21.00 -21.50 -17.41
C MET A 293 19.80 -22.36 -17.02
N PRO A 294 20.00 -23.43 -16.24
CA PRO A 294 18.90 -24.26 -15.72
C PRO A 294 17.89 -23.43 -14.92
N THR A 295 16.60 -23.71 -15.10
CA THR A 295 15.49 -22.95 -14.48
C THR A 295 15.58 -22.91 -12.95
N TRP A 296 15.99 -24.01 -12.32
CA TRP A 296 16.13 -24.06 -10.86
C TRP A 296 17.23 -23.12 -10.36
N LEU A 297 18.37 -23.06 -11.08
CA LEU A 297 19.48 -22.17 -10.73
C LEU A 297 19.11 -20.71 -10.96
N PHE A 298 18.49 -20.38 -12.09
CA PHE A 298 17.99 -19.03 -12.36
C PHE A 298 17.00 -18.58 -11.29
N ASN A 299 16.00 -19.40 -10.97
CA ASN A 299 15.00 -19.07 -9.96
C ASN A 299 15.62 -18.93 -8.57
N GLY A 300 16.58 -19.76 -8.19
CA GLY A 300 17.31 -19.65 -6.93
C GLY A 300 18.05 -18.31 -6.80
N ILE A 301 18.82 -17.94 -7.83
CA ILE A 301 19.55 -16.64 -7.87
C ILE A 301 18.57 -15.48 -7.79
N MET A 302 17.50 -15.50 -8.59
CA MET A 302 16.53 -14.40 -8.64
C MET A 302 15.72 -14.27 -7.36
N LEU A 303 15.38 -15.40 -6.71
CA LEU A 303 14.72 -15.39 -5.41
C LEU A 303 15.60 -14.75 -4.34
N THR A 304 16.87 -15.19 -4.26
CA THR A 304 17.83 -14.62 -3.31
C THR A 304 18.02 -13.13 -3.57
N ALA A 305 18.27 -12.74 -4.81
CA ALA A 305 18.43 -11.32 -5.17
C ALA A 305 17.19 -10.47 -4.85
N THR A 306 15.99 -11.01 -5.10
CA THR A 306 14.73 -10.30 -4.81
C THR A 306 14.47 -10.17 -3.32
N PHE A 307 14.78 -11.20 -2.55
CA PHE A 307 14.61 -11.20 -1.10
C PHE A 307 15.63 -10.30 -0.39
N SER A 308 16.86 -10.20 -0.94
CA SER A 308 17.93 -9.37 -0.36
C SER A 308 17.82 -7.89 -0.70
N PHE A 309 16.92 -7.51 -1.62
CA PHE A 309 16.62 -6.14 -1.97
C PHE A 309 15.68 -5.49 -0.95
#